data_aa966e241f729a6aebe2a12345cb9b26
#
_entry.id   aa966e241f729a6aebe2a12345cb9b26
#
_cell.length_a   1.000
_cell.length_b   1.000
_cell.length_c   1.000
_cell.angle_alpha   90.00
_cell.angle_beta   90.00
_cell.angle_gamma   90.00
#
_symmetry.space_group_name_H-M   'P 1'
#
loop_
_entity.id
_entity.type
_entity.pdbx_description
1 polymer ?
#
loop_
_entity_poly.entity_id
_entity_poly.type
_entity_poly.pdbx_seq_one_letter_code
_entity_poly.pdbx_strand_id
1 'polypeptide(L)'
;MGRPPLTDEKKRDVIRNIIQATNELIVNVGPEIPTIRKIADYAGVNLATLYKYFKDQDEIRLFACVDTFKLYINDLMHEGTQEQMPEGTYSMSWKLFCRYAFKYPEIMNMLFFGPHSEDLSDVVRRYYELFPEQLDGMPECYQGMLLNADLHRRNYEVLEPILEGKADKARIELINELTVLYFSMLLNERIKLATDAKNDELTERMMHTCTELLKFV
;
A
#
# COMPACT_ATOMS: atom_id res chain seq x y z
N MET A 1 -29.75 33.31 -7.87
CA MET A 1 -30.03 31.89 -8.16
C MET A 1 -28.78 31.08 -7.87
N GLY A 2 -28.83 30.13 -6.94
CA GLY A 2 -27.71 29.26 -6.64
C GLY A 2 -27.46 28.28 -7.80
N ARG A 3 -26.18 27.96 -8.04
CA ARG A 3 -25.81 26.96 -9.06
C ARG A 3 -26.45 25.61 -8.71
N PRO A 4 -27.11 24.90 -9.64
CA PRO A 4 -27.72 23.60 -9.33
C PRO A 4 -26.67 22.63 -8.78
N PRO A 5 -27.06 21.71 -7.88
CA PRO A 5 -26.13 20.71 -7.37
C PRO A 5 -25.54 19.87 -8.49
N LEU A 6 -24.24 19.53 -8.37
CA LEU A 6 -23.57 18.67 -9.34
C LEU A 6 -24.24 17.28 -9.36
N THR A 7 -24.37 16.70 -10.54
CA THR A 7 -24.78 15.29 -10.71
C THR A 7 -23.74 14.36 -10.04
N ASP A 8 -24.11 13.14 -9.70
CA ASP A 8 -23.19 12.18 -9.07
C ASP A 8 -22.03 11.82 -10.00
N GLU A 9 -22.25 11.76 -11.31
CA GLU A 9 -21.21 11.59 -12.31
C GLU A 9 -20.17 12.72 -12.24
N LYS A 10 -20.62 13.97 -12.27
CA LYS A 10 -19.71 15.14 -12.17
C LYS A 10 -18.97 15.19 -10.84
N LYS A 11 -19.56 14.71 -9.74
CA LYS A 11 -18.86 14.59 -8.47
C LYS A 11 -17.75 13.55 -8.56
N ARG A 12 -17.99 12.39 -9.16
CA ARG A 12 -16.98 11.34 -9.41
C ARG A 12 -15.85 11.89 -10.24
N ASP A 13 -16.12 12.60 -11.32
CA ASP A 13 -15.10 13.21 -12.18
C ASP A 13 -14.20 14.17 -11.41
N VAL A 14 -14.78 15.01 -10.54
CA VAL A 14 -13.99 15.93 -9.70
C VAL A 14 -13.11 15.15 -8.72
N ILE A 15 -13.60 14.10 -8.09
CA ILE A 15 -12.84 13.27 -7.15
C ILE A 15 -11.70 12.55 -7.91
N ARG A 16 -11.99 11.94 -9.05
CA ARG A 16 -11.00 11.27 -9.92
C ARG A 16 -9.87 12.24 -10.31
N ASN A 17 -10.24 13.45 -10.77
CA ASN A 17 -9.27 14.47 -11.13
C ASN A 17 -8.36 14.84 -9.95
N ILE A 18 -8.89 15.00 -8.74
CA ILE A 18 -8.09 15.31 -7.55
C ILE A 18 -7.11 14.18 -7.22
N ILE A 19 -7.57 12.93 -7.25
CA ILE A 19 -6.73 11.74 -6.98
C ILE A 19 -5.63 11.62 -8.04
N GLN A 20 -5.97 11.73 -9.33
CA GLN A 20 -5.01 11.66 -10.43
C GLN A 20 -3.97 12.77 -10.36
N ALA A 21 -4.40 14.00 -10.12
CA ALA A 21 -3.50 15.16 -9.94
C ALA A 21 -2.54 14.95 -8.75
N THR A 22 -3.02 14.35 -7.67
CA THR A 22 -2.19 14.05 -6.49
C THR A 22 -1.17 12.95 -6.81
N ASN A 23 -1.58 11.90 -7.51
CA ASN A 23 -0.69 10.82 -7.93
C ASN A 23 0.40 11.35 -8.89
N GLU A 24 0.03 12.14 -9.89
CA GLU A 24 1.00 12.75 -10.80
C GLU A 24 2.01 13.65 -10.07
N LEU A 25 1.58 14.38 -9.06
CA LEU A 25 2.48 15.16 -8.21
C LEU A 25 3.46 14.26 -7.43
N ILE A 26 2.98 13.15 -6.86
CA ILE A 26 3.82 12.20 -6.14
C ILE A 26 4.87 11.59 -7.08
N VAL A 27 4.46 11.19 -8.29
CA VAL A 27 5.34 10.56 -9.28
C VAL A 27 6.38 11.54 -9.83
N ASN A 28 5.97 12.78 -10.12
CA ASN A 28 6.81 13.76 -10.83
C ASN A 28 7.71 14.59 -9.90
N VAL A 29 7.29 14.83 -8.67
CA VAL A 29 8.03 15.69 -7.72
C VAL A 29 8.98 14.89 -6.83
N GLY A 30 8.88 13.57 -6.83
CA GLY A 30 9.68 12.68 -6.00
C GLY A 30 8.94 12.21 -4.74
N PRO A 31 9.63 11.53 -3.81
CA PRO A 31 9.01 10.82 -2.70
C PRO A 31 8.31 11.75 -1.67
N GLU A 32 8.49 13.05 -1.78
CA GLU A 32 7.82 14.00 -0.89
C GLU A 32 6.32 14.07 -1.19
N ILE A 33 5.54 13.82 -0.15
CA ILE A 33 4.08 13.91 -0.24
C ILE A 33 3.67 15.38 -0.45
N PRO A 34 2.93 15.70 -1.54
CA PRO A 34 2.61 17.08 -1.88
C PRO A 34 1.71 17.75 -0.83
N THR A 35 1.87 19.05 -0.65
CA THR A 35 0.99 19.84 0.24
C THR A 35 -0.40 19.97 -0.37
N ILE A 36 -1.41 20.14 0.50
CA ILE A 36 -2.82 20.29 0.08
C ILE A 36 -3.02 21.46 -0.92
N ARG A 37 -2.23 22.54 -0.78
CA ARG A 37 -2.27 23.68 -1.72
C ARG A 37 -1.76 23.29 -3.10
N LYS A 38 -0.62 22.60 -3.16
CA LYS A 38 -0.09 22.09 -4.44
C LYS A 38 -1.08 21.15 -5.12
N ILE A 39 -1.76 20.28 -4.35
CA ILE A 39 -2.81 19.40 -4.86
C ILE A 39 -3.96 20.22 -5.47
N ALA A 40 -4.47 21.20 -4.73
CA ALA A 40 -5.57 22.05 -5.18
C ALA A 40 -5.22 22.81 -6.48
N ASP A 41 -4.04 23.44 -6.51
CA ASP A 41 -3.55 24.22 -7.65
C ASP A 41 -3.38 23.32 -8.88
N TYR A 42 -2.79 22.13 -8.71
CA TYR A 42 -2.53 21.20 -9.81
C TYR A 42 -3.83 20.57 -10.34
N ALA A 43 -4.77 20.23 -9.47
CA ALA A 43 -6.09 19.72 -9.84
C ALA A 43 -7.03 20.81 -10.40
N GLY A 44 -6.64 22.08 -10.35
CA GLY A 44 -7.47 23.19 -10.81
C GLY A 44 -8.72 23.42 -9.97
N VAL A 45 -8.69 23.09 -8.66
CA VAL A 45 -9.80 23.25 -7.74
C VAL A 45 -9.42 24.13 -6.55
N ASN A 46 -10.41 24.67 -5.84
CA ASN A 46 -10.13 25.40 -4.61
C ASN A 46 -10.10 24.45 -3.40
N LEU A 47 -9.47 24.87 -2.30
CA LEU A 47 -9.35 24.10 -1.07
C LEU A 47 -10.70 23.63 -0.51
N ALA A 48 -11.74 24.44 -0.60
CA ALA A 48 -13.08 24.09 -0.12
C ALA A 48 -13.66 22.89 -0.90
N THR A 49 -13.31 22.76 -2.19
CA THR A 49 -13.71 21.62 -3.02
C THR A 49 -13.01 20.34 -2.54
N LEU A 50 -11.73 20.40 -2.15
CA LEU A 50 -11.03 19.23 -1.58
C LEU A 50 -11.72 18.74 -0.31
N TYR A 51 -11.92 19.63 0.67
CA TYR A 51 -12.54 19.30 1.94
C TYR A 51 -14.04 18.95 1.87
N LYS A 52 -14.67 19.16 0.72
CA LYS A 52 -16.03 18.68 0.48
C LYS A 52 -16.10 17.17 0.22
N TYR A 53 -15.04 16.59 -0.35
CA TYR A 53 -15.03 15.19 -0.79
C TYR A 53 -14.12 14.30 0.04
N PHE A 54 -13.17 14.88 0.77
CA PHE A 54 -12.19 14.16 1.59
C PHE A 54 -12.23 14.71 3.02
N LYS A 55 -12.04 13.84 4.00
CA LYS A 55 -12.03 14.21 5.43
C LYS A 55 -10.94 15.25 5.74
N ASP A 56 -9.74 14.98 5.20
CA ASP A 56 -8.55 15.79 5.40
C ASP A 56 -7.52 15.57 4.27
N GLN A 57 -6.34 16.19 4.40
CA GLN A 57 -5.27 16.05 3.43
C GLN A 57 -4.65 14.66 3.40
N ASP A 58 -4.66 13.94 4.53
CA ASP A 58 -4.03 12.63 4.61
C ASP A 58 -4.89 11.58 3.93
N GLU A 59 -6.23 11.70 3.98
CA GLU A 59 -7.13 10.87 3.18
C GLU A 59 -6.89 11.06 1.68
N ILE A 60 -6.72 12.31 1.19
CA ILE A 60 -6.43 12.57 -0.24
C ILE A 60 -5.13 11.89 -0.66
N ARG A 61 -4.09 12.04 0.15
CA ARG A 61 -2.77 11.43 -0.09
C ARG A 61 -2.86 9.92 -0.09
N LEU A 62 -3.61 9.34 0.85
CA LEU A 62 -3.81 7.92 0.96
C LEU A 62 -4.47 7.35 -0.31
N PHE A 63 -5.51 8.00 -0.83
CA PHE A 63 -6.13 7.64 -2.11
C PHE A 63 -5.12 7.63 -3.26
N ALA A 64 -4.27 8.66 -3.35
CA ALA A 64 -3.26 8.73 -4.40
C ALA A 64 -2.16 7.66 -4.26
N CYS A 65 -1.85 7.24 -3.03
CA CYS A 65 -0.86 6.20 -2.78
C CYS A 65 -1.33 4.78 -3.18
N VAL A 66 -2.65 4.55 -3.36
CA VAL A 66 -3.20 3.25 -3.77
C VAL A 66 -2.62 2.78 -5.11
N ASP A 67 -2.36 3.69 -6.06
CA ASP A 67 -1.74 3.35 -7.34
C ASP A 67 -0.33 2.74 -7.19
N THR A 68 0.45 3.25 -6.24
CA THR A 68 1.78 2.68 -5.96
C THR A 68 1.69 1.25 -5.41
N PHE A 69 0.69 1.00 -4.58
CA PHE A 69 0.42 -0.35 -4.06
C PHE A 69 -0.01 -1.32 -5.17
N LYS A 70 -0.78 -0.84 -6.15
CA LYS A 70 -1.16 -1.63 -7.32
C LYS A 70 0.06 -2.08 -8.14
N LEU A 71 1.11 -1.25 -8.27
CA LEU A 71 2.33 -1.64 -8.98
C LEU A 71 2.97 -2.88 -8.33
N TYR A 72 3.03 -2.92 -7.00
CA TYR A 72 3.51 -4.10 -6.28
C TYR A 72 2.67 -5.35 -6.58
N ILE A 73 1.34 -5.24 -6.56
CA ILE A 73 0.45 -6.37 -6.84
C ILE A 73 0.59 -6.86 -8.28
N ASN A 74 0.75 -5.96 -9.25
CA ASN A 74 0.98 -6.33 -10.65
C ASN A 74 2.28 -7.13 -10.81
N ASP A 75 3.37 -6.70 -10.19
CA ASP A 75 4.63 -7.45 -10.24
C ASP A 75 4.51 -8.79 -9.51
N LEU A 76 3.78 -8.83 -8.39
CA LEU A 76 3.51 -10.08 -7.69
C LEU A 76 2.74 -11.09 -8.57
N MET A 77 1.78 -10.61 -9.38
CA MET A 77 1.08 -11.45 -10.37
C MET A 77 2.04 -12.02 -11.43
N HIS A 78 2.97 -11.21 -11.91
CA HIS A 78 3.91 -11.63 -12.95
C HIS A 78 5.01 -12.56 -12.43
N GLU A 79 5.55 -12.30 -11.24
CA GLU A 79 6.61 -13.10 -10.63
C GLU A 79 6.08 -14.35 -9.91
N GLY A 80 4.82 -14.32 -9.43
CA GLY A 80 4.19 -15.39 -8.63
C GLY A 80 3.68 -16.61 -9.41
N THR A 81 3.84 -16.63 -10.75
CA THR A 81 3.37 -17.74 -11.61
C THR A 81 4.30 -18.96 -11.64
N GLN A 82 5.46 -18.91 -10.97
CA GLN A 82 6.35 -20.04 -10.85
C GLN A 82 5.93 -20.93 -9.68
N GLU A 83 5.83 -22.23 -9.91
CA GLU A 83 5.60 -23.23 -8.84
C GLU A 83 6.74 -23.18 -7.81
N GLN A 84 6.49 -22.55 -6.69
CA GLN A 84 7.45 -22.45 -5.59
C GLN A 84 6.91 -23.17 -4.35
N MET A 85 7.82 -23.68 -3.53
CA MET A 85 7.48 -24.17 -2.19
C MET A 85 6.85 -23.03 -1.37
N PRO A 86 5.90 -23.32 -0.46
CA PRO A 86 5.21 -22.27 0.32
C PRO A 86 6.16 -21.27 0.99
N GLU A 87 7.26 -21.75 1.59
CA GLU A 87 8.28 -20.90 2.21
C GLU A 87 8.99 -20.00 1.18
N GLY A 88 9.22 -20.51 -0.03
CA GLY A 88 9.79 -19.75 -1.15
C GLY A 88 8.84 -18.63 -1.60
N THR A 89 7.55 -18.91 -1.65
CA THR A 89 6.52 -17.91 -1.97
C THR A 89 6.46 -16.81 -0.91
N TYR A 90 6.55 -17.14 0.37
CA TYR A 90 6.60 -16.19 1.48
C TYR A 90 7.83 -15.27 1.36
N SER A 91 8.99 -15.86 1.18
CA SER A 91 10.23 -15.10 1.02
C SER A 91 10.19 -14.19 -0.20
N MET A 92 9.69 -14.68 -1.34
CA MET A 92 9.57 -13.88 -2.56
C MET A 92 8.59 -12.71 -2.39
N SER A 93 7.44 -12.93 -1.77
CA SER A 93 6.44 -11.86 -1.54
C SER A 93 7.02 -10.73 -0.67
N TRP A 94 7.75 -11.08 0.39
CA TRP A 94 8.43 -10.08 1.23
C TRP A 94 9.56 -9.37 0.49
N LYS A 95 10.38 -10.10 -0.29
CA LYS A 95 11.45 -9.49 -1.08
C LYS A 95 10.90 -8.48 -2.08
N LEU A 96 9.82 -8.85 -2.78
CA LEU A 96 9.15 -7.96 -3.73
C LEU A 96 8.51 -6.77 -3.00
N PHE A 97 7.85 -7.01 -1.87
CA PHE A 97 7.26 -5.95 -1.07
C PHE A 97 8.31 -4.94 -0.57
N CYS A 98 9.46 -5.42 -0.08
CA CYS A 98 10.58 -4.56 0.32
C CYS A 98 11.12 -3.72 -0.84
N ARG A 99 11.21 -4.27 -2.07
CA ARG A 99 11.63 -3.52 -3.26
C ARG A 99 10.79 -2.26 -3.45
N TYR A 100 9.46 -2.39 -3.34
CA TYR A 100 8.54 -1.25 -3.44
C TYR A 100 8.58 -0.36 -2.20
N ALA A 101 8.60 -0.96 -1.02
CA ALA A 101 8.57 -0.22 0.23
C ALA A 101 9.81 0.66 0.42
N PHE A 102 10.98 0.16 0.09
CA PHE A 102 12.22 0.94 0.22
C PHE A 102 12.48 1.88 -0.97
N LYS A 103 11.80 1.67 -2.09
CA LYS A 103 11.80 2.62 -3.21
C LYS A 103 10.86 3.81 -2.95
N TYR A 104 9.72 3.58 -2.29
CA TYR A 104 8.70 4.57 -2.00
C TYR A 104 8.35 4.62 -0.50
N PRO A 105 9.35 4.89 0.38
CA PRO A 105 9.20 4.63 1.80
C PRO A 105 8.14 5.51 2.49
N GLU A 106 8.02 6.79 2.10
CA GLU A 106 7.01 7.69 2.65
C GLU A 106 5.59 7.25 2.25
N ILE A 107 5.42 6.79 1.00
CA ILE A 107 4.14 6.28 0.48
C ILE A 107 3.74 5.02 1.26
N MET A 108 4.66 4.07 1.40
CA MET A 108 4.39 2.81 2.12
C MET A 108 4.15 3.04 3.61
N ASN A 109 4.87 3.99 4.21
CA ASN A 109 4.62 4.38 5.59
C ASN A 109 3.23 5.01 5.74
N MET A 110 2.82 5.87 4.81
CA MET A 110 1.49 6.46 4.83
C MET A 110 0.40 5.41 4.67
N LEU A 111 0.56 4.46 3.75
CA LEU A 111 -0.41 3.40 3.51
C LEU A 111 -0.61 2.52 4.75
N PHE A 112 0.46 2.04 5.37
CA PHE A 112 0.39 0.96 6.35
C PHE A 112 0.56 1.40 7.81
N PHE A 113 1.14 2.57 8.06
CA PHE A 113 1.48 3.04 9.42
C PHE A 113 1.13 4.52 9.65
N GLY A 114 0.56 5.20 8.66
CA GLY A 114 0.18 6.61 8.75
C GLY A 114 -1.21 6.83 9.33
N PRO A 115 -1.64 8.09 9.42
CA PRO A 115 -3.02 8.44 9.71
C PRO A 115 -3.97 7.74 8.73
N HIS A 116 -5.10 7.24 9.21
CA HIS A 116 -6.09 6.48 8.42
C HIS A 116 -5.62 5.11 7.89
N SER A 117 -4.46 4.59 8.32
CA SER A 117 -4.03 3.23 7.92
C SER A 117 -5.03 2.15 8.37
N GLU A 118 -5.74 2.37 9.48
CA GLU A 118 -6.83 1.49 9.95
C GLU A 118 -8.03 1.48 8.97
N ASP A 119 -8.27 2.59 8.28
CA ASP A 119 -9.34 2.74 7.26
C ASP A 119 -8.86 2.33 5.84
N LEU A 120 -7.60 1.88 5.68
CA LEU A 120 -6.99 1.66 4.37
C LEU A 120 -7.82 0.73 3.47
N SER A 121 -8.38 -0.34 4.01
CA SER A 121 -9.23 -1.25 3.23
C SER A 121 -10.49 -0.58 2.69
N ASP A 122 -11.09 0.36 3.43
CA ASP A 122 -12.25 1.14 2.98
C ASP A 122 -11.85 2.18 1.93
N VAL A 123 -10.69 2.82 2.11
CA VAL A 123 -10.13 3.76 1.11
C VAL A 123 -9.84 3.03 -0.20
N VAL A 124 -9.24 1.84 -0.14
CA VAL A 124 -8.94 1.03 -1.33
C VAL A 124 -10.23 0.60 -2.03
N ARG A 125 -11.27 0.15 -1.30
CA ARG A 125 -12.57 -0.17 -1.91
C ARG A 125 -13.18 1.04 -2.59
N ARG A 126 -13.26 2.19 -1.93
CA ARG A 126 -13.77 3.45 -2.51
C ARG A 126 -12.93 3.88 -3.72
N TYR A 127 -11.63 3.66 -3.71
CA TYR A 127 -10.75 3.94 -4.84
C TYR A 127 -11.16 3.10 -6.06
N TYR A 128 -11.37 1.79 -5.93
CA TYR A 128 -11.78 0.94 -7.05
C TYR A 128 -13.26 1.08 -7.43
N GLU A 129 -14.12 1.62 -6.57
CA GLU A 129 -15.45 2.10 -6.98
C GLU A 129 -15.36 3.33 -7.90
N LEU A 130 -14.34 4.17 -7.72
CA LEU A 130 -14.06 5.32 -8.58
C LEU A 130 -13.33 4.93 -9.87
N PHE A 131 -12.47 3.92 -9.83
CA PHE A 131 -11.62 3.46 -10.93
C PHE A 131 -11.80 1.95 -11.20
N PRO A 132 -13.04 1.47 -11.49
CA PRO A 132 -13.28 0.04 -11.66
C PRO A 132 -12.48 -0.56 -12.83
N GLU A 133 -12.20 0.22 -13.86
CA GLU A 133 -11.37 -0.17 -15.00
C GLU A 133 -9.96 -0.61 -14.62
N GLN A 134 -9.49 -0.22 -13.45
CA GLN A 134 -8.17 -0.61 -12.98
C GLN A 134 -8.09 -2.06 -12.45
N LEU A 135 -9.24 -2.71 -12.22
CA LEU A 135 -9.32 -4.12 -11.85
C LEU A 135 -9.51 -5.04 -13.06
N ASP A 136 -9.72 -4.48 -14.26
CA ASP A 136 -9.97 -5.26 -15.46
C ASP A 136 -8.80 -6.19 -15.77
N GLY A 137 -9.10 -7.47 -15.98
CA GLY A 137 -8.10 -8.50 -16.27
C GLY A 137 -7.28 -9.00 -15.06
N MET A 138 -7.49 -8.44 -13.85
CA MET A 138 -6.83 -8.92 -12.65
C MET A 138 -7.55 -10.16 -12.09
N PRO A 139 -6.85 -11.29 -11.84
CA PRO A 139 -7.44 -12.46 -11.19
C PRO A 139 -8.04 -12.15 -9.82
N GLU A 140 -9.13 -12.83 -9.46
CA GLU A 140 -9.92 -12.56 -8.26
C GLU A 140 -9.10 -12.65 -6.96
N CYS A 141 -8.14 -13.59 -6.88
CA CYS A 141 -7.25 -13.72 -5.72
C CYS A 141 -6.39 -12.46 -5.49
N TYR A 142 -5.89 -11.83 -6.56
CA TYR A 142 -5.11 -10.60 -6.45
C TYR A 142 -5.99 -9.37 -6.20
N GLN A 143 -7.23 -9.36 -6.73
CA GLN A 143 -8.22 -8.36 -6.32
C GLN A 143 -8.50 -8.43 -4.82
N GLY A 144 -8.66 -9.65 -4.28
CA GLY A 144 -8.80 -9.87 -2.84
C GLY A 144 -7.62 -9.33 -2.03
N MET A 145 -6.39 -9.55 -2.50
CA MET A 145 -5.18 -9.00 -1.87
C MET A 145 -5.12 -7.47 -1.91
N LEU A 146 -5.58 -6.84 -2.98
CA LEU A 146 -5.69 -5.39 -3.08
C LEU A 146 -6.73 -4.82 -2.10
N LEU A 147 -7.93 -5.41 -2.11
CA LEU A 147 -9.05 -4.93 -1.31
C LEU A 147 -8.88 -5.19 0.19
N ASN A 148 -8.04 -6.15 0.57
CA ASN A 148 -7.64 -6.41 1.94
C ASN A 148 -6.25 -5.79 2.20
N ALA A 149 -6.23 -4.50 2.48
CA ALA A 149 -5.01 -3.72 2.59
C ALA A 149 -4.35 -3.77 3.99
N ASP A 150 -4.93 -4.48 4.95
CA ASP A 150 -4.32 -4.71 6.27
C ASP A 150 -3.06 -5.59 6.15
N LEU A 151 -1.89 -5.02 6.50
CA LEU A 151 -0.62 -5.69 6.34
C LEU A 151 -0.47 -6.90 7.29
N HIS A 152 -0.97 -6.81 8.53
CA HIS A 152 -0.93 -7.92 9.48
C HIS A 152 -1.78 -9.10 8.99
N ARG A 153 -2.99 -8.81 8.52
CA ARG A 153 -3.89 -9.83 7.99
C ARG A 153 -3.32 -10.48 6.74
N ARG A 154 -2.78 -9.70 5.81
CA ARG A 154 -2.16 -10.22 4.58
C ARG A 154 -0.95 -11.10 4.86
N ASN A 155 -0.10 -10.67 5.81
CA ASN A 155 1.05 -11.48 6.20
C ASN A 155 0.61 -12.79 6.89
N TYR A 156 -0.42 -12.72 7.75
CA TYR A 156 -0.99 -13.90 8.41
C TYR A 156 -1.55 -14.91 7.40
N GLU A 157 -2.32 -14.46 6.41
CA GLU A 157 -2.93 -15.30 5.38
C GLU A 157 -1.90 -16.08 4.53
N VAL A 158 -0.69 -15.51 4.36
CA VAL A 158 0.43 -16.20 3.67
C VAL A 158 1.20 -17.11 4.64
N LEU A 159 1.33 -16.71 5.91
CA LEU A 159 2.13 -17.39 6.91
C LEU A 159 1.43 -18.65 7.48
N GLU A 160 0.11 -18.57 7.72
CA GLU A 160 -0.68 -19.62 8.34
C GLU A 160 -0.55 -20.97 7.62
N PRO A 161 -0.73 -21.08 6.28
CA PRO A 161 -0.59 -22.37 5.58
C PRO A 161 0.82 -22.97 5.64
N ILE A 162 1.85 -22.15 5.82
CA ILE A 162 3.25 -22.59 5.92
C ILE A 162 3.52 -23.22 7.28
N LEU A 163 2.88 -22.70 8.31
CA LEU A 163 3.07 -23.09 9.70
C LEU A 163 1.98 -24.03 10.23
N GLU A 164 0.96 -24.32 9.42
CA GLU A 164 -0.10 -25.26 9.77
C GLU A 164 0.50 -26.63 10.13
N GLY A 165 0.12 -27.16 11.29
CA GLY A 165 0.65 -28.42 11.82
C GLY A 165 2.09 -28.36 12.38
N LYS A 166 2.79 -27.22 12.25
CA LYS A 166 4.12 -26.98 12.84
C LYS A 166 4.05 -26.07 14.06
N ALA A 167 3.11 -25.14 14.13
CA ALA A 167 2.93 -24.20 15.22
C ALA A 167 1.47 -24.10 15.64
N ASP A 168 1.23 -23.72 16.90
CA ASP A 168 -0.11 -23.32 17.34
C ASP A 168 -0.45 -21.87 16.85
N LYS A 169 -1.73 -21.53 16.95
CA LYS A 169 -2.23 -20.23 16.51
C LYS A 169 -1.52 -19.06 17.18
N ALA A 170 -1.27 -19.14 18.48
CA ALA A 170 -0.62 -18.08 19.24
C ALA A 170 0.83 -17.83 18.75
N ARG A 171 1.52 -18.90 18.37
CA ARG A 171 2.87 -18.83 17.81
C ARG A 171 2.85 -18.21 16.41
N ILE A 172 1.88 -18.58 15.57
CA ILE A 172 1.71 -17.99 14.23
C ILE A 172 1.42 -16.48 14.35
N GLU A 173 0.51 -16.09 15.25
CA GLU A 173 0.19 -14.68 15.53
C GLU A 173 1.44 -13.90 15.99
N LEU A 174 2.23 -14.46 16.90
CA LEU A 174 3.47 -13.84 17.38
C LEU A 174 4.49 -13.64 16.24
N ILE A 175 4.70 -14.65 15.39
CA ILE A 175 5.60 -14.56 14.23
C ILE A 175 5.09 -13.49 13.26
N ASN A 176 3.79 -13.44 13.01
CA ASN A 176 3.16 -12.43 12.18
C ASN A 176 3.44 -11.01 12.71
N GLU A 177 3.19 -10.81 14.00
CA GLU A 177 3.39 -9.52 14.68
C GLU A 177 4.85 -9.07 14.64
N LEU A 178 5.78 -9.96 14.97
CA LEU A 178 7.23 -9.67 14.93
C LEU A 178 7.72 -9.35 13.51
N THR A 179 7.19 -10.04 12.50
CA THR A 179 7.55 -9.78 11.09
C THR A 179 7.14 -8.37 10.67
N VAL A 180 5.89 -7.98 10.94
CA VAL A 180 5.38 -6.65 10.55
C VAL A 180 6.04 -5.54 11.38
N LEU A 181 6.28 -5.77 12.67
CA LEU A 181 7.00 -4.83 13.54
C LEU A 181 8.43 -4.60 13.05
N TYR A 182 9.16 -5.66 12.70
CA TYR A 182 10.52 -5.53 12.19
C TYR A 182 10.55 -4.80 10.84
N PHE A 183 9.61 -5.11 9.94
CA PHE A 183 9.45 -4.37 8.70
C PHE A 183 9.21 -2.87 8.95
N SER A 184 8.29 -2.52 9.86
CA SER A 184 8.03 -1.12 10.24
C SER A 184 9.30 -0.41 10.72
N MET A 185 10.12 -1.09 11.52
CA MET A 185 11.41 -0.57 11.97
C MET A 185 12.36 -0.29 10.79
N LEU A 186 12.50 -1.23 9.85
CA LEU A 186 13.34 -1.06 8.65
C LEU A 186 12.82 0.06 7.74
N LEU A 187 11.52 0.18 7.58
CA LEU A 187 10.90 1.24 6.79
C LEU A 187 11.20 2.63 7.41
N ASN A 188 11.08 2.75 8.73
CA ASN A 188 11.44 3.96 9.45
C ASN A 188 12.93 4.29 9.36
N GLU A 189 13.81 3.28 9.37
CA GLU A 189 15.24 3.45 9.11
C GLU A 189 15.46 3.98 7.69
N ARG A 190 14.77 3.38 6.67
CA ARG A 190 14.86 3.82 5.28
C ARG A 190 14.41 5.27 5.07
N ILE A 191 13.35 5.70 5.72
CA ILE A 191 12.86 7.09 5.64
C ILE A 191 13.92 8.08 6.13
N LYS A 192 14.65 7.71 7.16
CA LYS A 192 15.74 8.56 7.69
C LYS A 192 16.99 8.60 6.81
N LEU A 193 17.14 7.66 5.90
CA LEU A 193 18.24 7.62 4.95
C LEU A 193 17.88 8.46 3.73
N ALA A 194 18.70 9.44 3.39
CA ALA A 194 18.48 10.31 2.23
C ALA A 194 18.86 9.65 0.88
N THR A 195 19.09 8.34 0.85
CA THR A 195 19.64 7.64 -0.32
C THR A 195 19.10 6.22 -0.45
N ASP A 196 18.95 5.75 -1.68
CA ASP A 196 18.55 4.37 -2.02
C ASP A 196 19.68 3.35 -1.89
N ALA A 197 20.91 3.80 -1.62
CA ALA A 197 22.12 2.96 -1.60
C ALA A 197 22.06 1.80 -0.60
N LYS A 198 21.13 1.84 0.37
CA LYS A 198 20.95 0.79 1.38
C LYS A 198 19.71 -0.07 1.20
N ASN A 199 18.97 0.10 0.11
CA ASN A 199 17.71 -0.67 -0.10
C ASN A 199 17.97 -2.17 -0.13
N ASP A 200 19.05 -2.62 -0.77
CA ASP A 200 19.42 -4.05 -0.83
C ASP A 200 19.82 -4.58 0.56
N GLU A 201 20.61 -3.84 1.32
CA GLU A 201 21.00 -4.19 2.71
C GLU A 201 19.76 -4.34 3.60
N LEU A 202 18.82 -3.40 3.53
CA LEU A 202 17.58 -3.44 4.30
C LEU A 202 16.71 -4.64 3.88
N THR A 203 16.65 -4.92 2.58
CA THR A 203 15.93 -6.09 2.05
C THR A 203 16.55 -7.39 2.55
N GLU A 204 17.88 -7.53 2.50
CA GLU A 204 18.59 -8.71 3.02
C GLU A 204 18.34 -8.91 4.52
N ARG A 205 18.35 -7.85 5.31
CA ARG A 205 18.03 -7.90 6.75
C ARG A 205 16.60 -8.39 6.98
N MET A 206 15.63 -7.91 6.19
CA MET A 206 14.25 -8.39 6.28
C MET A 206 14.15 -9.88 5.93
N MET A 207 14.78 -10.30 4.84
CA MET A 207 14.78 -11.70 4.38
C MET A 207 15.42 -12.64 5.40
N HIS A 208 16.55 -12.22 5.98
CA HIS A 208 17.20 -12.97 7.05
C HIS A 208 16.26 -13.15 8.25
N THR A 209 15.62 -12.07 8.69
CA THR A 209 14.68 -12.12 9.83
C THR A 209 13.48 -13.00 9.54
N CYS A 210 12.87 -12.92 8.36
CA CYS A 210 11.78 -13.83 7.96
C CYS A 210 12.23 -15.31 8.05
N THR A 211 13.42 -15.62 7.55
CA THR A 211 13.98 -16.97 7.59
C THR A 211 14.23 -17.47 9.03
N GLU A 212 14.77 -16.61 9.89
CA GLU A 212 15.01 -16.98 11.29
C GLU A 212 13.70 -17.16 12.06
N LEU A 213 12.71 -16.27 11.86
CA LEU A 213 11.40 -16.41 12.51
C LEU A 213 10.70 -17.72 12.14
N LEU A 214 10.82 -18.19 10.91
CA LEU A 214 10.26 -19.47 10.49
C LEU A 214 10.96 -20.69 11.13
N LYS A 215 12.18 -20.54 11.68
CA LYS A 215 12.87 -21.61 12.41
C LYS A 215 12.45 -21.75 13.88
N PHE A 216 11.70 -20.78 14.42
CA PHE A 216 11.18 -20.85 15.80
C PHE A 216 9.97 -21.76 15.97
N VAL A 217 9.71 -22.65 15.01
CA VAL A 217 8.53 -23.53 14.94
C VAL A 217 8.96 -24.97 15.16
#